data_1b80f0266e455efbf44c701a91cb37bb
#
_entry.id   1b80f0266e455efbf44c701a91cb37bb
#
_cell.length_a   1.000
_cell.length_b   1.000
_cell.length_c   1.000
_cell.angle_alpha   90.00
_cell.angle_beta   90.00
_cell.angle_gamma   90.00
#
_symmetry.space_group_name_H-M   'P 1'
#
loop_
_entity.id
_entity.type
_entity.pdbx_description
1 polymer ?
#
loop_
_entity_poly.entity_id
_entity_poly.type
_entity_poly.pdbx_seq_one_letter_code
_entity_poly.pdbx_strand_id
1 'polypeptide(L)'
;MPIDRYEIAAVKALLDAYQVVMAAGGGGIPVLQQGSHLKGASAIIEKDYTAAKLAELVGAGTLLFLTAYDKLTIGKGTPEEKVFDTVSATDLHQYIKDGHFPAVTTFPKVDASIRFVTADKERKAVIANLEKAKEGLAGKTGTTITA
;
A
#
# COMPACT_ATOMS: atom_id res chain seq x y z
N MET A 1 -2.04 6.51 11.68
CA MET A 1 -2.24 5.31 10.85
C MET A 1 -3.56 4.66 11.26
N PRO A 2 -4.40 4.18 10.35
CA PRO A 2 -5.65 3.52 10.70
C PRO A 2 -5.36 2.21 11.45
N ILE A 3 -6.14 1.95 12.49
CA ILE A 3 -6.02 0.72 13.30
C ILE A 3 -7.07 -0.29 12.81
N ASP A 4 -8.25 0.19 12.46
CA ASP A 4 -9.36 -0.63 12.01
C ASP A 4 -10.22 0.14 11.00
N ARG A 5 -11.21 -0.54 10.41
CA ARG A 5 -12.20 0.03 9.50
C ARG A 5 -13.60 -0.40 9.91
N TYR A 6 -14.43 0.60 10.14
CA TYR A 6 -15.78 0.38 10.63
C TYR A 6 -16.64 -0.47 9.67
N GLU A 7 -16.44 -0.28 8.35
CA GLU A 7 -17.22 -0.95 7.31
C GLU A 7 -16.70 -2.31 6.89
N ILE A 8 -15.68 -2.85 7.56
CA ILE A 8 -14.99 -4.07 7.10
C ILE A 8 -15.90 -5.29 6.93
N ALA A 9 -16.92 -5.41 7.79
CA ALA A 9 -17.86 -6.52 7.70
C ALA A 9 -18.69 -6.45 6.40
N ALA A 10 -19.14 -5.25 6.00
CA ALA A 10 -19.86 -5.04 4.76
C ALA A 10 -18.97 -5.29 3.53
N VAL A 11 -17.70 -4.82 3.58
CA VAL A 11 -16.73 -5.08 2.51
C VAL A 11 -16.51 -6.58 2.31
N LYS A 12 -16.30 -7.34 3.39
CA LYS A 12 -16.12 -8.80 3.33
C LYS A 12 -17.34 -9.50 2.74
N ALA A 13 -18.54 -9.16 3.22
CA ALA A 13 -19.78 -9.77 2.70
C ALA A 13 -19.95 -9.54 1.19
N LEU A 14 -19.58 -8.38 0.68
CA LEU A 14 -19.62 -8.09 -0.76
C LEU A 14 -18.54 -8.87 -1.53
N LEU A 15 -17.33 -8.97 -1.00
CA LEU A 15 -16.27 -9.77 -1.60
C LEU A 15 -16.64 -11.26 -1.65
N ASP A 16 -17.22 -11.80 -0.59
CA ASP A 16 -17.71 -13.19 -0.52
C ASP A 16 -18.84 -13.45 -1.54
N ALA A 17 -19.60 -12.41 -1.89
CA ALA A 17 -20.58 -12.42 -2.97
C ALA A 17 -19.97 -12.14 -4.37
N TYR A 18 -18.64 -12.20 -4.51
CA TYR A 18 -17.91 -11.94 -5.77
C TYR A 18 -18.13 -10.54 -6.36
N GLN A 19 -18.39 -9.55 -5.52
CA GLN A 19 -18.53 -8.16 -5.97
C GLN A 19 -17.18 -7.44 -5.98
N VAL A 20 -17.01 -6.52 -6.92
CA VAL A 20 -15.90 -5.57 -6.91
C VAL A 20 -16.26 -4.42 -5.98
N VAL A 21 -15.44 -4.18 -4.96
CA VAL A 21 -15.73 -3.18 -3.92
C VAL A 21 -14.80 -2.00 -4.05
N MET A 22 -15.36 -0.80 -4.17
CA MET A 22 -14.63 0.46 -4.02
C MET A 22 -14.82 0.97 -2.59
N ALA A 23 -13.73 1.10 -1.84
CA ALA A 23 -13.75 1.52 -0.45
C ALA A 23 -12.65 2.53 -0.13
N ALA A 24 -12.84 3.33 0.92
CA ALA A 24 -11.87 4.24 1.50
C ALA A 24 -11.58 5.54 0.74
N GLY A 25 -11.84 5.65 -0.56
CA GLY A 25 -11.56 6.88 -1.31
C GLY A 25 -10.15 7.42 -1.09
N GLY A 26 -10.02 8.68 -0.75
CA GLY A 26 -8.74 9.35 -0.51
C GLY A 26 -8.03 9.06 0.84
N GLY A 27 -8.52 8.11 1.64
CA GLY A 27 -7.93 7.74 2.94
C GLY A 27 -8.97 7.43 4.03
N GLY A 28 -10.22 7.80 3.81
CA GLY A 28 -11.31 7.61 4.76
C GLY A 28 -11.45 8.75 5.78
N ILE A 29 -12.55 8.72 6.52
CA ILE A 29 -12.86 9.70 7.56
C ILE A 29 -12.28 9.20 8.88
N PRO A 30 -11.34 9.93 9.50
CA PRO A 30 -10.76 9.53 10.77
C PRO A 30 -11.78 9.71 11.91
N VAL A 31 -12.01 8.64 12.67
CA VAL A 31 -12.89 8.65 13.83
C VAL A 31 -12.21 7.98 15.03
N LEU A 32 -12.60 8.42 16.22
CA LEU A 32 -12.26 7.79 17.49
C LEU A 32 -13.52 7.11 18.04
N GLN A 33 -13.39 5.86 18.41
CA GLN A 33 -14.47 5.16 19.08
C GLN A 33 -14.50 5.54 20.57
N GLN A 34 -15.64 6.01 21.03
CA GLN A 34 -15.90 6.36 22.43
C GLN A 34 -17.16 5.61 22.90
N GLY A 35 -16.96 4.43 23.49
CA GLY A 35 -18.07 3.53 23.80
C GLY A 35 -18.82 3.10 22.54
N SER A 36 -20.14 3.39 22.47
CA SER A 36 -21.01 3.12 21.32
C SER A 36 -21.03 4.23 20.27
N HIS A 37 -20.32 5.34 20.48
CA HIS A 37 -20.32 6.48 19.59
C HIS A 37 -18.99 6.64 18.83
N LEU A 38 -19.09 7.15 17.60
CA LEU A 38 -17.95 7.57 16.80
C LEU A 38 -17.83 9.09 16.85
N LYS A 39 -16.65 9.59 17.23
CA LYS A 39 -16.32 11.02 17.24
C LYS A 39 -15.28 11.31 16.15
N GLY A 40 -15.54 12.29 15.30
CA GLY A 40 -14.59 12.75 14.30
C GLY A 40 -13.26 13.17 14.93
N ALA A 41 -12.16 12.76 14.33
CA ALA A 41 -10.81 13.16 14.74
C ALA A 41 -10.27 14.24 13.80
N SER A 42 -9.60 15.25 14.34
CA SER A 42 -8.90 16.27 13.55
C SER A 42 -7.56 15.69 13.05
N ALA A 43 -7.64 14.87 12.00
CA ALA A 43 -6.50 14.19 11.41
C ALA A 43 -6.72 13.97 9.91
N ILE A 44 -5.64 13.68 9.19
CA ILE A 44 -5.69 13.21 7.81
C ILE A 44 -5.09 11.80 7.78
N ILE A 45 -5.79 10.88 7.13
CA ILE A 45 -5.30 9.51 6.93
C ILE A 45 -4.78 9.39 5.50
N GLU A 46 -3.51 9.03 5.37
CA GLU A 46 -2.90 8.80 4.07
C GLU A 46 -3.50 7.54 3.42
N LYS A 47 -3.97 7.68 2.18
CA LYS A 47 -4.64 6.62 1.40
C LYS A 47 -3.85 5.33 1.27
N ASP A 48 -2.52 5.43 1.18
CA ASP A 48 -1.64 4.27 0.98
C ASP A 48 -1.66 3.36 2.23
N TYR A 49 -1.65 3.94 3.43
CA TYR A 49 -1.82 3.17 4.68
C TYR A 49 -3.23 2.60 4.83
N THR A 50 -4.23 3.33 4.36
CA THR A 50 -5.61 2.84 4.39
C THR A 50 -5.78 1.65 3.45
N ALA A 51 -5.19 1.70 2.25
CA ALA A 51 -5.21 0.59 1.30
C ALA A 51 -4.51 -0.66 1.86
N ALA A 52 -3.32 -0.49 2.46
CA ALA A 52 -2.60 -1.60 3.09
C ALA A 52 -3.40 -2.22 4.24
N LYS A 53 -4.00 -1.39 5.11
CA LYS A 53 -4.83 -1.88 6.22
C LYS A 53 -6.10 -2.58 5.73
N LEU A 54 -6.75 -2.06 4.69
CA LEU A 54 -7.90 -2.73 4.09
C LEU A 54 -7.51 -4.10 3.50
N ALA A 55 -6.41 -4.14 2.72
CA ALA A 55 -5.90 -5.38 2.15
C ALA A 55 -5.56 -6.44 3.23
N GLU A 56 -4.97 -6.01 4.34
CA GLU A 56 -4.71 -6.87 5.51
C GLU A 56 -6.02 -7.44 6.08
N LEU A 57 -7.00 -6.56 6.34
CA LEU A 57 -8.26 -6.95 6.98
C LEU A 57 -9.14 -7.87 6.12
N VAL A 58 -9.09 -7.73 4.80
CA VAL A 58 -9.81 -8.63 3.88
C VAL A 58 -9.02 -9.89 3.54
N GLY A 59 -7.79 -10.03 4.01
CA GLY A 59 -6.95 -11.19 3.72
C GLY A 59 -6.42 -11.23 2.28
N ALA A 60 -6.19 -10.06 1.67
CA ALA A 60 -5.64 -10.01 0.32
C ALA A 60 -4.21 -10.57 0.25
N GLY A 61 -3.90 -11.35 -0.77
CA GLY A 61 -2.54 -11.85 -1.03
C GLY A 61 -1.67 -10.86 -1.80
N THR A 62 -2.29 -9.89 -2.48
CA THR A 62 -1.56 -8.89 -3.28
C THR A 62 -2.12 -7.48 -3.03
N LEU A 63 -1.22 -6.53 -2.81
CA LEU A 63 -1.51 -5.10 -2.75
C LEU A 63 -0.86 -4.42 -3.96
N LEU A 64 -1.65 -3.76 -4.81
CA LEU A 64 -1.16 -3.05 -5.99
C LEU A 64 -1.29 -1.54 -5.81
N PHE A 65 -0.18 -0.82 -5.90
CA PHE A 65 -0.15 0.63 -6.00
C PHE A 65 0.10 1.05 -7.45
N LEU A 66 -0.77 1.88 -7.98
CA LEU A 66 -0.64 2.44 -9.33
C LEU A 66 -0.08 3.86 -9.26
N THR A 67 0.92 4.12 -10.09
CA THR A 67 1.71 5.36 -10.10
C THR A 67 1.91 5.90 -11.50
N ALA A 68 2.51 7.08 -11.63
CA ALA A 68 2.90 7.64 -12.91
C ALA A 68 4.26 7.14 -13.42
N TYR A 69 4.98 6.34 -12.62
CA TYR A 69 6.27 5.76 -12.99
C TYR A 69 6.19 4.24 -13.10
N ASP A 70 7.10 3.66 -13.90
CA ASP A 70 7.06 2.23 -14.19
C ASP A 70 7.55 1.37 -13.03
N LYS A 71 8.65 1.76 -12.40
CA LYS A 71 9.32 1.00 -11.34
C LYS A 71 9.82 1.89 -10.22
N LEU A 72 9.95 1.31 -9.04
CA LEU A 72 10.62 1.98 -7.93
C LEU A 72 12.09 2.18 -8.26
N THR A 73 12.57 3.39 -8.08
CA THR A 73 13.95 3.80 -8.41
C THR A 73 14.51 4.64 -7.29
N ILE A 74 15.76 4.39 -6.91
CA ILE A 74 16.54 5.26 -6.02
C ILE A 74 17.68 5.90 -6.82
N GLY A 75 18.19 7.04 -6.33
CA GLY A 75 19.28 7.77 -6.97
C GLY A 75 18.97 8.24 -8.39
N LYS A 76 17.72 8.50 -8.73
CA LYS A 76 17.30 8.85 -10.09
C LYS A 76 18.09 10.04 -10.65
N GLY A 77 18.69 9.84 -11.82
CA GLY A 77 19.50 10.87 -12.50
C GLY A 77 20.92 11.01 -11.95
N THR A 78 21.37 10.11 -11.08
CA THR A 78 22.75 10.05 -10.58
C THR A 78 23.47 8.80 -11.09
N PRO A 79 24.80 8.72 -10.99
CA PRO A 79 25.55 7.48 -11.32
C PRO A 79 25.17 6.27 -10.44
N GLU A 80 24.49 6.51 -9.33
CA GLU A 80 24.03 5.50 -8.37
C GLU A 80 22.58 5.09 -8.59
N GLU A 81 22.00 5.44 -9.75
CA GLU A 81 20.62 5.09 -10.08
C GLU A 81 20.44 3.56 -10.06
N LYS A 82 19.46 3.13 -9.26
CA LYS A 82 19.09 1.72 -9.17
C LYS A 82 17.58 1.56 -9.32
N VAL A 83 17.19 0.77 -10.32
CA VAL A 83 15.81 0.41 -10.63
C VAL A 83 15.54 -1.00 -10.09
N PHE A 84 14.39 -1.20 -9.43
CA PHE A 84 14.05 -2.47 -8.82
C PHE A 84 12.97 -3.21 -9.62
N ASP A 85 13.26 -4.47 -9.97
CA ASP A 85 12.24 -5.43 -10.41
C ASP A 85 11.60 -6.13 -9.20
N THR A 86 12.45 -6.57 -8.28
CA THR A 86 12.05 -7.15 -7.00
C THR A 86 12.95 -6.60 -5.90
N VAL A 87 12.39 -6.36 -4.73
CA VAL A 87 13.12 -5.86 -3.58
C VAL A 87 12.49 -6.38 -2.28
N SER A 88 13.31 -6.69 -1.29
CA SER A 88 12.84 -7.13 0.02
C SER A 88 12.41 -5.96 0.91
N ALA A 89 11.50 -6.23 1.84
CA ALA A 89 11.14 -5.27 2.89
C ALA A 89 12.36 -4.83 3.71
N THR A 90 13.29 -5.74 3.95
CA THR A 90 14.54 -5.46 4.69
C THR A 90 15.42 -4.43 3.97
N ASP A 91 15.64 -4.63 2.66
CA ASP A 91 16.42 -3.68 1.86
C ASP A 91 15.73 -2.31 1.79
N LEU A 92 14.41 -2.30 1.59
CA LEU A 92 13.62 -1.07 1.57
C LEU A 92 13.70 -0.29 2.89
N HIS A 93 13.71 -0.98 4.03
CA HIS A 93 13.94 -0.33 5.32
C HIS A 93 15.29 0.38 5.39
N GLN A 94 16.34 -0.21 4.80
CA GLN A 94 17.64 0.44 4.75
C GLN A 94 17.59 1.69 3.85
N TYR A 95 17.04 1.58 2.64
CA TYR A 95 16.88 2.72 1.73
C TYR A 95 16.02 3.86 2.30
N ILE A 96 15.02 3.55 3.14
CA ILE A 96 14.25 4.56 3.88
C ILE A 96 15.16 5.30 4.88
N LYS A 97 15.98 4.58 5.66
CA LYS A 97 16.91 5.18 6.63
C LYS A 97 17.94 6.08 5.94
N ASP A 98 18.37 5.68 4.75
CA ASP A 98 19.33 6.42 3.93
C ASP A 98 18.69 7.62 3.20
N GLY A 99 17.37 7.83 3.35
CA GLY A 99 16.65 9.00 2.85
C GLY A 99 16.34 8.98 1.35
N HIS A 100 16.35 7.80 0.70
CA HIS A 100 16.17 7.69 -0.75
C HIS A 100 14.74 7.97 -1.24
N PHE A 101 13.74 7.99 -0.37
CA PHE A 101 12.34 8.16 -0.77
C PHE A 101 11.75 9.49 -0.32
N PRO A 102 11.23 10.32 -1.26
CA PRO A 102 10.55 11.56 -0.92
C PRO A 102 9.36 11.32 0.01
N ALA A 103 9.32 12.08 1.11
CA ALA A 103 8.39 11.88 2.23
C ALA A 103 6.91 11.94 1.83
N VAL A 104 6.56 12.76 0.84
CA VAL A 104 5.16 13.03 0.48
C VAL A 104 4.62 12.09 -0.61
N THR A 105 5.48 11.59 -1.50
CA THR A 105 5.02 10.88 -2.70
C THR A 105 5.32 9.39 -2.69
N THR A 106 6.56 8.99 -2.43
CA THR A 106 7.01 7.61 -2.57
C THR A 106 7.08 6.89 -1.23
N PHE A 107 7.55 7.57 -0.18
CA PHE A 107 7.70 6.99 1.15
C PHE A 107 6.41 6.33 1.68
N PRO A 108 5.20 6.96 1.64
CA PRO A 108 4.00 6.34 2.18
C PRO A 108 3.66 5.01 1.49
N LYS A 109 3.85 4.91 0.17
CA LYS A 109 3.62 3.68 -0.60
C LYS A 109 4.59 2.57 -0.22
N VAL A 110 5.87 2.93 -0.10
CA VAL A 110 6.93 1.98 0.26
C VAL A 110 6.70 1.47 1.69
N ASP A 111 6.48 2.36 2.67
CA ASP A 111 6.23 1.97 4.05
C ASP A 111 4.94 1.14 4.20
N ALA A 112 3.86 1.52 3.51
CA ALA A 112 2.62 0.75 3.48
C ALA A 112 2.81 -0.64 2.86
N SER A 113 3.61 -0.76 1.79
CA SER A 113 3.97 -2.03 1.18
C SER A 113 4.75 -2.93 2.15
N ILE A 114 5.78 -2.38 2.80
CA ILE A 114 6.57 -3.10 3.79
C ILE A 114 5.68 -3.67 4.90
N ARG A 115 4.80 -2.86 5.47
CA ARG A 115 3.86 -3.28 6.53
C ARG A 115 2.95 -4.41 6.07
N PHE A 116 2.44 -4.33 4.86
CA PHE A 116 1.56 -5.33 4.30
C PHE A 116 2.25 -6.69 4.12
N VAL A 117 3.47 -6.70 3.55
CA VAL A 117 4.19 -7.96 3.28
C VAL A 117 4.82 -8.55 4.54
N THR A 118 5.24 -7.73 5.50
CA THR A 118 5.81 -8.24 6.76
C THR A 118 4.77 -8.83 7.71
N ALA A 119 3.50 -8.50 7.54
CA ALA A 119 2.41 -9.08 8.32
C ALA A 119 2.15 -10.56 7.96
N ASP A 120 2.50 -10.99 6.73
CA ASP A 120 2.37 -12.38 6.29
C ASP A 120 3.31 -12.61 5.09
N LYS A 121 4.20 -13.59 5.18
CA LYS A 121 5.24 -13.87 4.18
C LYS A 121 4.72 -14.35 2.82
N GLU A 122 3.47 -14.82 2.76
CA GLU A 122 2.82 -15.21 1.51
C GLU A 122 2.31 -14.00 0.71
N ARG A 123 2.33 -12.82 1.31
CA ARG A 123 1.87 -11.58 0.68
C ARG A 123 2.95 -10.95 -0.18
N LYS A 124 2.51 -10.24 -1.20
CA LYS A 124 3.35 -9.36 -2.03
C LYS A 124 2.68 -8.01 -2.25
N ALA A 125 3.48 -6.96 -2.34
CA ALA A 125 3.03 -5.67 -2.82
C ALA A 125 3.68 -5.37 -4.17
N VAL A 126 2.95 -4.70 -5.05
CA VAL A 126 3.43 -4.33 -6.39
C VAL A 126 3.24 -2.82 -6.57
N ILE A 127 4.27 -2.14 -7.02
CA ILE A 127 4.19 -0.73 -7.44
C ILE A 127 4.42 -0.71 -8.95
N ALA A 128 3.43 -0.24 -9.70
CA ALA A 128 3.45 -0.26 -11.16
C ALA A 128 2.83 0.99 -11.78
N ASN A 129 3.07 1.19 -13.06
CA ASN A 129 2.46 2.26 -13.83
C ASN A 129 0.94 2.02 -13.97
N LEU A 130 0.17 3.09 -13.86
CA LEU A 130 -1.30 3.08 -13.98
C LEU A 130 -1.77 2.45 -15.31
N GLU A 131 -1.07 2.74 -16.40
CA GLU A 131 -1.40 2.22 -17.72
C GLU A 131 -1.03 0.75 -17.92
N LYS A 132 -0.22 0.19 -17.00
CA LYS A 132 0.32 -1.19 -17.06
C LYS A 132 -0.14 -2.04 -15.86
N ALA A 133 -1.31 -1.74 -15.29
CA ALA A 133 -1.82 -2.41 -14.10
C ALA A 133 -1.92 -3.94 -14.26
N LYS A 134 -2.41 -4.40 -15.41
CA LYS A 134 -2.55 -5.83 -15.73
C LYS A 134 -1.21 -6.53 -15.83
N GLU A 135 -0.25 -5.92 -16.50
CA GLU A 135 1.12 -6.42 -16.62
C GLU A 135 1.84 -6.43 -15.27
N GLY A 136 1.61 -5.40 -14.44
CA GLY A 136 2.12 -5.34 -13.07
C GLY A 136 1.63 -6.50 -12.21
N LEU A 137 0.32 -6.78 -12.21
CA LEU A 137 -0.25 -7.92 -11.50
C LEU A 137 0.29 -9.27 -12.03
N ALA A 138 0.57 -9.36 -13.33
CA ALA A 138 1.16 -10.53 -13.97
C ALA A 138 2.68 -10.67 -13.73
N GLY A 139 3.32 -9.74 -13.01
CA GLY A 139 4.76 -9.73 -12.74
C GLY A 139 5.64 -9.43 -13.96
N LYS A 140 5.07 -8.83 -15.01
CA LYS A 140 5.80 -8.49 -16.25
C LYS A 140 6.42 -7.09 -16.21
N THR A 141 5.97 -6.23 -15.32
CA THR A 141 6.47 -4.87 -15.09
C THR A 141 6.19 -4.44 -13.66
N GLY A 142 6.66 -3.26 -13.29
CA GLY A 142 6.55 -2.77 -11.91
C GLY A 142 7.68 -3.26 -11.03
N THR A 143 7.58 -2.93 -9.75
CA THR A 143 8.45 -3.44 -8.69
C THR A 143 7.65 -4.31 -7.75
N THR A 144 8.05 -5.57 -7.58
CA THR A 144 7.48 -6.48 -6.59
C THR A 144 8.23 -6.36 -5.27
N ILE A 145 7.50 -6.19 -4.18
CA ILE A 145 8.01 -6.11 -2.82
C ILE A 145 7.59 -7.37 -2.08
N THR A 146 8.54 -8.02 -1.42
CA THR A 146 8.35 -9.24 -0.62
C THR A 146 8.83 -9.05 0.82
N ALA A 147 8.49 -9.97 1.71
CA ALA A 147 8.95 -9.95 3.10
C ALA A 147 10.47 -10.09 3.22
#